data_eea393aa7b33e9d843d780e5dff674ab
#
_entry.id   eea393aa7b33e9d843d780e5dff674ab
#
_cell.length_a   1.000
_cell.length_b   1.000
_cell.length_c   1.000
_cell.angle_alpha   90.00
_cell.angle_beta   90.00
_cell.angle_gamma   90.00
#
_symmetry.space_group_name_H-M   'P 1'
#
loop_
_entity.id
_entity.type
_entity.pdbx_description
1 polymer ?
#
loop_
_entity_poly.entity_id
_entity_poly.type
_entity_poly.pdbx_seq_one_letter_code
_entity_poly.pdbx_strand_id
1 'polypeptide(L)'
;MVRMKKARKTEKANKAKKDITADTEASVVDVNSLSGKKVDKFKLNPDIFGAKVNKPLLHDTVVMHQANQRQGNTSTKSKGFVRGGGKKPWRQKGTGRARAGSIRSPLWRHGGVIFGPVPRDFSYEMPKKMKALALISSLSAKSKDNEIMVLEKDLELKQPKTKEIAKLLDALKSCSERVLFLYSTRNENLIKSCRNIKNVTLKTCSDFNTYDVLSNRKLLFSKDTHDAIVKRLKK
;
A
#
# COMPACT_ATOMS: atom_id res chain seq x y z
N MET A 1 -3.22 -24.87 42.46
CA MET A 1 -2.69 -23.65 41.79
C MET A 1 -2.78 -23.65 40.27
N VAL A 2 -2.58 -24.75 39.54
CA VAL A 2 -2.61 -24.81 38.05
C VAL A 2 -4.00 -24.55 37.45
N ARG A 3 -5.09 -25.01 38.09
CA ARG A 3 -6.49 -24.76 37.62
C ARG A 3 -6.89 -23.27 37.66
N MET A 4 -6.48 -22.52 38.68
CA MET A 4 -6.79 -21.07 38.76
C MET A 4 -6.03 -20.23 37.72
N LYS A 5 -4.82 -20.64 37.32
CA LYS A 5 -4.07 -19.93 36.24
C LYS A 5 -4.68 -20.15 34.86
N LYS A 6 -5.29 -21.34 34.60
CA LYS A 6 -6.01 -21.62 33.35
C LYS A 6 -7.31 -20.81 33.26
N ALA A 7 -8.11 -20.71 34.33
CA ALA A 7 -9.35 -19.92 34.35
C ALA A 7 -9.10 -18.42 34.11
N ARG A 8 -8.07 -17.83 34.77
CA ARG A 8 -7.69 -16.42 34.54
C ARG A 8 -7.16 -16.14 33.12
N LYS A 9 -6.57 -17.13 32.45
CA LYS A 9 -6.09 -16.99 31.06
C LYS A 9 -7.26 -17.03 30.06
N THR A 10 -8.28 -17.84 30.32
CA THR A 10 -9.50 -17.90 29.51
C THR A 10 -10.39 -16.68 29.73
N GLU A 11 -10.50 -16.14 30.95
CA GLU A 11 -11.23 -14.91 31.22
C GLU A 11 -10.57 -13.68 30.56
N LYS A 12 -9.21 -13.56 30.62
CA LYS A 12 -8.48 -12.50 29.90
C LYS A 12 -8.65 -12.63 28.39
N ALA A 13 -8.64 -13.84 27.83
CA ALA A 13 -8.89 -14.07 26.41
C ALA A 13 -10.33 -13.74 25.98
N ASN A 14 -11.31 -14.05 26.84
CA ASN A 14 -12.71 -13.72 26.60
C ASN A 14 -13.01 -12.22 26.81
N LYS A 15 -12.32 -11.55 27.74
CA LYS A 15 -12.42 -10.10 27.93
C LYS A 15 -11.78 -9.36 26.74
N ALA A 16 -10.63 -9.82 26.24
CA ALA A 16 -10.02 -9.29 25.02
C ALA A 16 -10.88 -9.50 23.75
N LYS A 17 -11.65 -10.61 23.70
CA LYS A 17 -12.64 -10.82 22.62
C LYS A 17 -13.88 -9.90 22.77
N LYS A 18 -14.30 -9.60 23.99
CA LYS A 18 -15.43 -8.70 24.26
C LYS A 18 -15.10 -7.24 23.98
N ASP A 19 -13.86 -6.80 24.26
CA ASP A 19 -13.40 -5.44 23.98
C ASP A 19 -13.21 -5.18 22.45
N ILE A 20 -13.19 -6.23 21.62
CA ILE A 20 -13.15 -6.13 20.15
C ILE A 20 -14.55 -5.89 19.56
N THR A 21 -15.63 -6.19 20.31
CA THR A 21 -17.02 -6.12 19.81
C THR A 21 -17.77 -4.85 20.22
N ALA A 22 -17.17 -3.94 21.00
CA ALA A 22 -17.89 -2.83 21.63
C ALA A 22 -18.11 -1.58 20.74
N ASP A 23 -17.46 -1.44 19.56
CA ASP A 23 -17.61 -0.28 18.68
C ASP A 23 -18.07 -0.64 17.26
N THR A 24 -18.80 -1.74 17.10
CA THR A 24 -19.20 -2.25 15.77
C THR A 24 -20.54 -1.64 15.33
N GLU A 25 -20.59 -0.32 15.20
CA GLU A 25 -21.72 0.32 14.53
C GLU A 25 -21.61 0.08 13.02
N ALA A 26 -22.67 -0.48 12.44
CA ALA A 26 -22.76 -0.71 11.02
C ALA A 26 -22.86 0.66 10.31
N SER A 27 -21.79 1.06 9.61
CA SER A 27 -21.81 2.28 8.83
C SER A 27 -22.79 2.15 7.66
N VAL A 28 -23.72 3.09 7.57
CA VAL A 28 -24.68 3.20 6.48
C VAL A 28 -24.14 4.25 5.49
N VAL A 29 -23.99 3.86 4.24
CA VAL A 29 -23.46 4.72 3.17
C VAL A 29 -24.52 4.89 2.08
N ASP A 30 -24.59 6.09 1.51
CA ASP A 30 -25.49 6.36 0.40
C ASP A 30 -25.03 5.64 -0.87
N VAL A 31 -25.97 4.96 -1.55
CA VAL A 31 -25.73 4.34 -2.85
C VAL A 31 -25.99 5.37 -3.95
N ASN A 32 -25.01 5.55 -4.80
CA ASN A 32 -25.07 6.47 -5.91
C ASN A 32 -25.35 5.70 -7.22
N SER A 33 -26.23 6.27 -8.04
CA SER A 33 -26.40 5.88 -9.44
C SER A 33 -25.19 6.34 -10.26
N LEU A 34 -25.02 5.81 -11.46
CA LEU A 34 -24.05 6.27 -12.44
C LEU A 34 -24.20 7.76 -12.82
N SER A 35 -25.39 8.33 -12.61
CA SER A 35 -25.67 9.78 -12.78
C SER A 35 -25.35 10.62 -11.54
N GLY A 36 -24.79 10.04 -10.46
CA GLY A 36 -24.46 10.75 -9.22
C GLY A 36 -25.65 11.02 -8.29
N LYS A 37 -26.85 10.54 -8.62
CA LYS A 37 -28.02 10.68 -7.75
C LYS A 37 -27.99 9.60 -6.66
N LYS A 38 -28.34 9.98 -5.42
CA LYS A 38 -28.53 9.05 -4.32
C LYS A 38 -29.81 8.25 -4.57
N VAL A 39 -29.70 6.92 -4.60
CA VAL A 39 -30.81 6.02 -4.90
C VAL A 39 -31.28 5.29 -3.64
N ASP A 40 -30.35 4.83 -2.81
CA ASP A 40 -30.64 3.95 -1.69
C ASP A 40 -29.58 4.11 -0.58
N LYS A 41 -29.78 3.46 0.54
CA LYS A 41 -28.82 3.36 1.65
C LYS A 41 -28.33 1.92 1.74
N PHE A 42 -27.01 1.75 1.78
CA PHE A 42 -26.37 0.45 1.88
C PHE A 42 -25.65 0.28 3.21
N LYS A 43 -25.90 -0.84 3.87
CA LYS A 43 -25.28 -1.20 5.15
C LYS A 43 -23.99 -1.96 4.89
N LEU A 44 -22.85 -1.40 5.27
CA LEU A 44 -21.56 -2.07 5.17
C LEU A 44 -21.43 -3.18 6.21
N ASN A 45 -20.61 -4.21 5.91
CA ASN A 45 -20.35 -5.30 6.85
C ASN A 45 -19.57 -4.78 8.08
N PRO A 46 -20.13 -4.88 9.30
CA PRO A 46 -19.52 -4.33 10.50
C PRO A 46 -18.19 -4.98 10.86
N ASP A 47 -17.98 -6.27 10.57
CA ASP A 47 -16.74 -6.99 10.89
C ASP A 47 -15.53 -6.41 10.15
N ILE A 48 -15.74 -5.78 8.98
CA ILE A 48 -14.68 -5.28 8.11
C ILE A 48 -14.61 -3.75 8.16
N PHE A 49 -15.75 -3.08 8.12
CA PHE A 49 -15.82 -1.62 8.03
C PHE A 49 -16.05 -0.93 9.40
N GLY A 50 -16.39 -1.70 10.44
CA GLY A 50 -16.57 -1.24 11.82
C GLY A 50 -15.47 -1.67 12.78
N ALA A 51 -14.41 -2.34 12.32
CA ALA A 51 -13.35 -2.85 13.17
C ALA A 51 -12.50 -1.75 13.82
N LYS A 52 -11.84 -2.07 14.94
CA LYS A 52 -10.92 -1.14 15.61
C LYS A 52 -9.70 -0.84 14.74
N VAL A 53 -9.43 0.45 14.53
CA VAL A 53 -8.29 0.91 13.73
C VAL A 53 -6.98 0.75 14.51
N ASN A 54 -6.03 0.00 13.96
CA ASN A 54 -4.69 -0.21 14.52
C ASN A 54 -3.65 0.64 13.74
N LYS A 55 -3.38 1.87 14.23
CA LYS A 55 -2.46 2.81 13.57
C LYS A 55 -1.02 2.28 13.43
N PRO A 56 -0.37 1.68 14.47
CA PRO A 56 0.96 1.10 14.33
C PRO A 56 1.04 0.05 13.21
N LEU A 57 0.08 -0.86 13.14
CA LEU A 57 0.04 -1.90 12.11
C LEU A 57 -0.13 -1.33 10.69
N LEU A 58 -0.93 -0.27 10.54
CA LEU A 58 -1.07 0.46 9.27
C LEU A 58 0.26 1.07 8.84
N HIS A 59 0.97 1.72 9.76
CA HIS A 59 2.29 2.31 9.50
C HIS A 59 3.29 1.25 9.03
N ASP A 60 3.43 0.14 9.78
CA ASP A 60 4.37 -0.93 9.43
C ASP A 60 4.07 -1.54 8.05
N THR A 61 2.78 -1.70 7.72
CA THR A 61 2.36 -2.22 6.40
C THR A 61 2.70 -1.23 5.29
N VAL A 62 2.51 0.08 5.48
CA VAL A 62 2.88 1.11 4.50
C VAL A 62 4.39 1.14 4.29
N VAL A 63 5.19 1.11 5.38
CA VAL A 63 6.66 1.06 5.29
C VAL A 63 7.13 -0.18 4.54
N MET A 64 6.53 -1.35 4.82
CA MET A 64 6.81 -2.58 4.07
C MET A 64 6.56 -2.40 2.57
N HIS A 65 5.41 -1.86 2.17
CA HIS A 65 5.09 -1.65 0.75
C HIS A 65 6.06 -0.68 0.08
N GLN A 66 6.43 0.41 0.74
CA GLN A 66 7.39 1.37 0.22
C GLN A 66 8.80 0.79 0.12
N ALA A 67 9.22 -0.01 1.11
CA ALA A 67 10.51 -0.70 1.08
C ALA A 67 10.58 -1.71 -0.07
N ASN A 68 9.52 -2.48 -0.29
CA ASN A 68 9.46 -3.48 -1.36
C ASN A 68 9.41 -2.88 -2.78
N GLN A 69 9.08 -1.58 -2.91
CA GLN A 69 9.14 -0.87 -4.19
C GLN A 69 10.54 -0.33 -4.53
N ARG A 70 11.46 -0.31 -3.56
CA ARG A 70 12.83 0.18 -3.77
C ARG A 70 13.65 -0.84 -4.53
N GLN A 71 14.24 -0.43 -5.65
CA GLN A 71 15.09 -1.30 -6.48
C GLN A 71 16.48 -1.57 -5.88
N GLY A 72 17.02 -0.64 -5.09
CA GLY A 72 18.31 -0.80 -4.43
C GLY A 72 19.53 -0.88 -5.37
N ASN A 73 19.46 -0.35 -6.57
CA ASN A 73 20.50 -0.47 -7.62
C ASN A 73 21.69 0.46 -7.45
N THR A 74 21.68 1.32 -6.43
CA THR A 74 22.78 2.28 -6.21
C THR A 74 24.07 1.54 -5.89
N SER A 75 25.15 1.86 -6.65
CA SER A 75 26.45 1.23 -6.51
C SER A 75 27.57 2.25 -6.65
N THR A 76 28.61 2.06 -5.87
CA THR A 76 29.87 2.82 -6.01
C THR A 76 31.03 1.88 -6.31
N LYS A 77 32.05 2.40 -7.02
CA LYS A 77 33.23 1.63 -7.34
C LYS A 77 34.23 1.66 -6.19
N SER A 78 34.49 0.52 -5.58
CA SER A 78 35.60 0.38 -4.65
C SER A 78 36.96 0.42 -5.40
N LYS A 79 38.06 0.50 -4.66
CA LYS A 79 39.42 0.60 -5.23
C LYS A 79 39.71 -0.46 -6.32
N GLY A 80 39.17 -1.69 -6.18
CA GLY A 80 39.35 -2.76 -7.16
C GLY A 80 38.65 -2.51 -8.49
N PHE A 81 37.46 -1.88 -8.46
CA PHE A 81 36.62 -1.66 -9.62
C PHE A 81 36.91 -0.35 -10.38
N VAL A 82 37.73 0.54 -9.83
CA VAL A 82 38.16 1.76 -10.55
C VAL A 82 39.18 1.40 -11.62
N ARG A 83 38.99 1.90 -12.84
CA ARG A 83 39.90 1.67 -13.96
C ARG A 83 41.25 2.38 -13.75
N GLY A 84 42.37 1.71 -14.11
CA GLY A 84 43.70 2.27 -14.07
C GLY A 84 44.55 1.82 -12.86
N GLY A 85 45.73 2.41 -12.67
CA GLY A 85 46.52 2.32 -11.44
C GLY A 85 47.17 0.97 -11.11
N GLY A 86 47.52 0.13 -12.05
CA GLY A 86 48.27 -1.11 -11.83
C GLY A 86 49.74 -0.89 -11.37
N LYS A 87 50.37 0.18 -11.79
CA LYS A 87 51.77 0.50 -11.45
C LYS A 87 51.85 1.39 -10.20
N LYS A 88 52.86 1.15 -9.34
CA LYS A 88 53.18 2.02 -8.20
C LYS A 88 53.56 3.39 -8.71
N PRO A 89 53.00 4.52 -8.21
CA PRO A 89 53.27 5.88 -8.74
C PRO A 89 54.74 6.30 -8.67
N TRP A 90 55.44 5.96 -7.58
CA TRP A 90 56.87 6.22 -7.37
C TRP A 90 57.50 5.21 -6.42
N ARG A 91 58.84 5.20 -6.37
CA ARG A 91 59.59 4.31 -5.44
C ARG A 91 59.29 4.61 -3.98
N GLN A 92 59.52 3.64 -3.12
CA GLN A 92 59.12 3.66 -1.69
C GLN A 92 59.81 4.75 -0.86
N LYS A 93 61.08 5.06 -1.17
CA LYS A 93 61.94 6.03 -0.46
C LYS A 93 62.70 6.87 -1.46
N GLY A 94 63.25 8.05 -1.03
CA GLY A 94 64.13 8.89 -1.83
C GLY A 94 63.42 9.79 -2.83
N THR A 95 62.13 10.11 -2.65
CA THR A 95 61.38 11.05 -3.53
C THR A 95 60.90 12.30 -2.82
N GLY A 96 61.10 12.42 -1.49
CA GLY A 96 60.54 13.53 -0.70
C GLY A 96 59.01 13.59 -0.62
N ARG A 97 58.30 12.69 -1.29
CA ARG A 97 56.85 12.64 -1.34
C ARG A 97 56.28 11.60 -0.36
N ALA A 98 55.00 11.78 0.04
CA ALA A 98 54.30 10.78 0.82
C ALA A 98 54.24 9.43 0.09
N ARG A 99 54.35 8.33 0.82
CA ARG A 99 54.31 6.98 0.24
C ARG A 99 52.94 6.70 -0.39
N ALA A 100 52.93 6.26 -1.64
CA ALA A 100 51.70 5.87 -2.35
C ALA A 100 51.84 4.50 -3.04
N GLY A 101 50.90 3.64 -2.85
CA GLY A 101 50.84 2.30 -3.47
C GLY A 101 50.03 2.27 -4.76
N SER A 102 49.02 3.11 -4.90
CA SER A 102 48.14 3.14 -6.07
C SER A 102 47.46 4.50 -6.18
N ILE A 103 47.29 5.02 -7.40
CA ILE A 103 46.51 6.22 -7.70
C ILE A 103 45.00 6.02 -7.50
N ARG A 104 44.53 4.78 -7.41
CA ARG A 104 43.11 4.44 -7.15
C ARG A 104 42.75 4.43 -5.65
N SER A 105 43.73 4.82 -4.78
CA SER A 105 43.45 4.94 -3.36
C SER A 105 42.34 5.96 -3.09
N PRO A 106 41.47 5.75 -2.08
CA PRO A 106 40.43 6.72 -1.70
C PRO A 106 40.94 8.10 -1.34
N LEU A 107 42.23 8.23 -0.99
CA LEU A 107 42.90 9.50 -0.69
C LEU A 107 43.14 10.35 -1.93
N TRP A 108 43.06 9.75 -3.12
CA TRP A 108 43.30 10.42 -4.38
C TRP A 108 42.00 10.86 -5.03
N ARG A 109 42.04 11.98 -5.76
CA ARG A 109 40.92 12.39 -6.62
C ARG A 109 40.67 11.29 -7.65
N HIS A 110 39.40 10.97 -7.88
CA HIS A 110 38.95 9.86 -8.74
C HIS A 110 39.36 8.44 -8.25
N GLY A 111 39.84 8.31 -7.00
CA GLY A 111 40.07 7.01 -6.36
C GLY A 111 38.76 6.29 -6.01
N GLY A 112 38.90 5.07 -5.49
CA GLY A 112 37.74 4.25 -5.09
C GLY A 112 37.05 4.78 -3.83
N VAL A 113 35.76 4.51 -3.69
CA VAL A 113 34.96 4.77 -2.48
C VAL A 113 35.02 3.55 -1.58
N ILE A 114 35.25 3.73 -0.26
CA ILE A 114 35.35 2.59 0.70
C ILE A 114 33.96 2.18 1.17
N PHE A 115 33.21 3.10 1.78
CA PHE A 115 31.91 2.82 2.39
C PHE A 115 30.76 3.46 1.56
N GLY A 116 30.84 3.32 0.26
CA GLY A 116 29.76 3.75 -0.61
C GLY A 116 28.59 2.78 -0.64
N PRO A 117 27.46 3.19 -1.21
CA PRO A 117 26.31 2.31 -1.37
C PRO A 117 26.67 1.11 -2.24
N VAL A 118 26.18 -0.05 -1.82
CA VAL A 118 26.27 -1.33 -2.53
C VAL A 118 24.87 -1.77 -2.86
N PRO A 119 24.62 -2.36 -4.04
CA PRO A 119 23.30 -2.90 -4.37
C PRO A 119 22.83 -3.85 -3.30
N ARG A 120 21.59 -3.63 -2.80
CA ARG A 120 20.99 -4.48 -1.78
C ARG A 120 19.49 -4.58 -1.98
N ASP A 121 18.93 -5.69 -1.57
CA ASP A 121 17.47 -5.86 -1.49
C ASP A 121 16.94 -5.20 -0.20
N PHE A 122 15.87 -4.43 -0.35
CA PHE A 122 15.15 -3.78 0.75
C PHE A 122 13.85 -4.50 1.09
N SER A 123 13.50 -5.55 0.34
CA SER A 123 12.23 -6.24 0.51
C SER A 123 12.20 -7.03 1.81
N TYR A 124 11.05 -7.03 2.46
CA TYR A 124 10.75 -7.89 3.59
C TYR A 124 9.26 -8.25 3.63
N GLU A 125 8.92 -9.32 4.31
CA GLU A 125 7.56 -9.81 4.40
C GLU A 125 6.98 -9.70 5.80
N MET A 126 5.67 -9.42 5.84
CA MET A 126 4.85 -9.51 7.05
C MET A 126 3.97 -10.77 6.99
N PRO A 127 3.61 -11.37 8.15
CA PRO A 127 2.67 -12.49 8.21
C PRO A 127 1.34 -12.18 7.54
N LYS A 128 0.76 -13.16 6.83
CA LYS A 128 -0.52 -13.01 6.10
C LYS A 128 -1.65 -12.48 6.99
N LYS A 129 -1.74 -12.96 8.26
CA LYS A 129 -2.74 -12.50 9.24
C LYS A 129 -2.60 -11.00 9.55
N MET A 130 -1.37 -10.49 9.66
CA MET A 130 -1.12 -9.06 9.90
C MET A 130 -1.50 -8.21 8.68
N LYS A 131 -1.18 -8.67 7.46
CA LYS A 131 -1.59 -8.00 6.20
C LYS A 131 -3.11 -7.90 6.09
N ALA A 132 -3.84 -8.97 6.41
CA ALA A 132 -5.30 -8.99 6.40
C ALA A 132 -5.90 -8.03 7.46
N LEU A 133 -5.37 -8.05 8.70
CA LEU A 133 -5.82 -7.16 9.76
C LEU A 133 -5.54 -5.68 9.45
N ALA A 134 -4.39 -5.39 8.81
CA ALA A 134 -4.06 -4.04 8.34
C ALA A 134 -5.06 -3.56 7.28
N LEU A 135 -5.44 -4.43 6.33
CA LEU A 135 -6.43 -4.10 5.31
C LEU A 135 -7.80 -3.83 5.92
N ILE A 136 -8.28 -4.65 6.86
CA ILE A 136 -9.51 -4.42 7.61
C ILE A 136 -9.44 -3.08 8.36
N SER A 137 -8.34 -2.80 9.06
CA SER A 137 -8.15 -1.53 9.78
C SER A 137 -8.18 -0.32 8.85
N SER A 138 -7.62 -0.42 7.62
CA SER A 138 -7.64 0.68 6.64
C SER A 138 -9.05 0.95 6.09
N LEU A 139 -9.82 -0.11 5.81
CA LEU A 139 -11.22 0.00 5.36
C LEU A 139 -12.12 0.59 6.46
N SER A 140 -11.89 0.19 7.71
CA SER A 140 -12.61 0.75 8.87
C SER A 140 -12.28 2.23 9.11
N ALA A 141 -11.03 2.64 8.89
CA ALA A 141 -10.64 4.05 8.96
C ALA A 141 -11.39 4.87 7.89
N LYS A 142 -11.40 4.40 6.64
CA LYS A 142 -12.13 5.04 5.53
C LYS A 142 -13.64 5.15 5.78
N SER A 143 -14.22 4.13 6.42
CA SER A 143 -15.64 4.16 6.80
C SER A 143 -15.92 5.22 7.87
N LYS A 144 -15.06 5.34 8.90
CA LYS A 144 -15.19 6.36 9.95
C LYS A 144 -15.04 7.78 9.42
N ASP A 145 -14.16 7.99 8.44
CA ASP A 145 -13.93 9.28 7.80
C ASP A 145 -14.99 9.64 6.74
N ASN A 146 -15.99 8.77 6.50
CA ASN A 146 -17.02 8.93 5.46
C ASN A 146 -16.45 9.12 4.04
N GLU A 147 -15.34 8.46 3.75
CA GLU A 147 -14.64 8.53 2.46
C GLU A 147 -14.99 7.37 1.52
N ILE A 148 -16.04 6.61 1.84
CA ILE A 148 -16.54 5.48 1.04
C ILE A 148 -17.73 5.92 0.21
N MET A 149 -17.71 5.56 -1.07
CA MET A 149 -18.81 5.77 -2.01
C MET A 149 -19.20 4.42 -2.63
N VAL A 150 -20.50 4.12 -2.63
CA VAL A 150 -21.03 2.88 -3.16
C VAL A 150 -21.82 3.16 -4.43
N LEU A 151 -21.55 2.38 -5.49
CA LEU A 151 -22.34 2.37 -6.72
C LEU A 151 -23.38 1.24 -6.66
N GLU A 152 -24.49 1.44 -7.34
CA GLU A 152 -25.56 0.45 -7.41
C GLU A 152 -25.09 -0.86 -8.09
N LYS A 153 -24.37 -0.71 -9.23
CA LYS A 153 -23.86 -1.83 -10.04
C LYS A 153 -22.42 -1.61 -10.46
N ASP A 154 -21.72 -2.68 -10.83
CA ASP A 154 -20.42 -2.57 -11.48
C ASP A 154 -20.55 -1.84 -12.82
N LEU A 155 -19.52 -1.04 -13.13
CA LEU A 155 -19.49 -0.25 -14.34
C LEU A 155 -19.07 -1.13 -15.53
N GLU A 156 -20.03 -1.46 -16.38
CA GLU A 156 -19.78 -2.18 -17.63
C GLU A 156 -19.77 -1.21 -18.81
N LEU A 157 -18.60 -1.02 -19.42
CA LEU A 157 -18.43 -0.18 -20.60
C LEU A 157 -18.37 -1.07 -21.85
N LYS A 158 -19.27 -0.82 -22.80
CA LYS A 158 -19.26 -1.51 -24.11
C LYS A 158 -18.07 -1.07 -24.96
N GLN A 159 -17.65 0.19 -24.85
CA GLN A 159 -16.52 0.78 -25.56
C GLN A 159 -15.61 1.55 -24.58
N PRO A 160 -14.30 1.62 -24.81
CA PRO A 160 -13.38 2.38 -23.95
C PRO A 160 -13.59 3.90 -24.17
N LYS A 161 -14.22 4.58 -23.21
CA LYS A 161 -14.48 6.03 -23.25
C LYS A 161 -14.13 6.67 -21.91
N THR A 162 -13.09 7.50 -21.89
CA THR A 162 -12.66 8.28 -20.70
C THR A 162 -13.69 9.30 -20.26
N LYS A 163 -14.47 9.86 -21.22
CA LYS A 163 -15.50 10.88 -20.95
C LYS A 163 -16.61 10.38 -20.02
N GLU A 164 -16.96 9.10 -20.08
CA GLU A 164 -18.00 8.51 -19.22
C GLU A 164 -17.52 8.43 -17.77
N ILE A 165 -16.25 8.03 -17.56
CA ILE A 165 -15.63 7.99 -16.23
C ILE A 165 -15.47 9.42 -15.66
N ALA A 166 -15.03 10.38 -16.48
CA ALA A 166 -14.90 11.77 -16.05
C ALA A 166 -16.26 12.34 -15.60
N LYS A 167 -17.32 12.13 -16.35
CA LYS A 167 -18.68 12.54 -15.97
C LYS A 167 -19.15 11.90 -14.65
N LEU A 168 -18.85 10.62 -14.43
CA LEU A 168 -19.19 9.95 -13.18
C LEU A 168 -18.45 10.56 -12.00
N LEU A 169 -17.14 10.86 -12.14
CA LEU A 169 -16.34 11.50 -11.10
C LEU A 169 -16.81 12.94 -10.80
N ASP A 170 -17.21 13.69 -11.83
CA ASP A 170 -17.80 15.02 -11.68
C ASP A 170 -19.12 14.95 -10.91
N ALA A 171 -20.00 14.02 -11.27
CA ALA A 171 -21.28 13.80 -10.61
C ALA A 171 -21.09 13.40 -9.12
N LEU A 172 -20.03 12.64 -8.80
CA LEU A 172 -19.66 12.28 -7.43
C LEU A 172 -18.84 13.36 -6.71
N LYS A 173 -18.60 14.54 -7.32
CA LYS A 173 -17.77 15.63 -6.78
C LYS A 173 -16.38 15.16 -6.31
N SER A 174 -15.75 14.30 -7.09
CA SER A 174 -14.50 13.63 -6.71
C SER A 174 -13.37 13.83 -7.71
N CYS A 175 -13.51 14.75 -8.68
CA CYS A 175 -12.51 14.99 -9.73
C CYS A 175 -11.16 15.48 -9.23
N SER A 176 -11.13 16.30 -8.17
CA SER A 176 -9.89 16.85 -7.60
C SER A 176 -9.20 15.90 -6.62
N GLU A 177 -9.88 14.87 -6.16
CA GLU A 177 -9.38 13.96 -5.13
C GLU A 177 -8.88 12.65 -5.75
N ARG A 178 -7.94 11.99 -5.07
CA ARG A 178 -7.49 10.65 -5.47
C ARG A 178 -8.56 9.63 -5.11
N VAL A 179 -9.04 8.89 -6.10
CA VAL A 179 -10.09 7.88 -5.97
C VAL A 179 -9.51 6.50 -6.25
N LEU A 180 -9.67 5.58 -5.30
CA LEU A 180 -9.44 4.16 -5.53
C LEU A 180 -10.76 3.52 -6.00
N PHE A 181 -10.79 3.09 -7.24
CA PHE A 181 -11.94 2.40 -7.82
C PHE A 181 -11.71 0.89 -7.80
N LEU A 182 -12.52 0.16 -7.02
CA LEU A 182 -12.48 -1.29 -6.94
C LEU A 182 -13.58 -1.90 -7.80
N TYR A 183 -13.25 -2.98 -8.51
CA TYR A 183 -14.19 -3.74 -9.33
C TYR A 183 -14.02 -5.24 -9.08
N SER A 184 -15.12 -5.99 -9.26
CA SER A 184 -15.14 -7.43 -9.04
C SER A 184 -14.66 -8.20 -10.28
N THR A 185 -15.20 -7.87 -11.44
CA THR A 185 -14.94 -8.58 -12.71
C THR A 185 -14.05 -7.77 -13.62
N ARG A 186 -13.00 -8.38 -14.18
CA ARG A 186 -12.05 -7.73 -15.08
C ARG A 186 -12.74 -7.30 -16.38
N ASN A 187 -12.78 -6.00 -16.61
CA ASN A 187 -13.28 -5.39 -17.85
C ASN A 187 -12.17 -4.54 -18.49
N GLU A 188 -11.67 -4.97 -19.65
CA GLU A 188 -10.58 -4.28 -20.35
C GLU A 188 -10.96 -2.85 -20.80
N ASN A 189 -12.22 -2.66 -21.19
CA ASN A 189 -12.71 -1.34 -21.59
C ASN A 189 -12.70 -0.35 -20.41
N LEU A 190 -13.05 -0.83 -19.20
CA LEU A 190 -12.97 -0.04 -17.97
C LEU A 190 -11.52 0.34 -17.66
N ILE A 191 -10.59 -0.62 -17.76
CA ILE A 191 -9.16 -0.39 -17.51
C ILE A 191 -8.61 0.67 -18.50
N LYS A 192 -8.90 0.53 -19.79
CA LYS A 192 -8.47 1.49 -20.82
C LYS A 192 -9.06 2.88 -20.60
N SER A 193 -10.29 2.98 -20.09
CA SER A 193 -10.98 4.24 -19.82
C SER A 193 -10.45 4.96 -18.58
N CYS A 194 -10.06 4.23 -17.52
CA CYS A 194 -9.60 4.79 -16.25
C CYS A 194 -8.10 5.15 -16.24
N ARG A 195 -7.23 4.36 -16.92
CA ARG A 195 -5.77 4.49 -16.80
C ARG A 195 -5.20 5.86 -17.19
N ASN A 196 -5.90 6.61 -18.05
CA ASN A 196 -5.47 7.93 -18.48
C ASN A 196 -5.85 9.06 -17.49
N ILE A 197 -6.71 8.78 -16.51
CA ILE A 197 -7.16 9.79 -15.54
C ILE A 197 -6.20 9.77 -14.35
N LYS A 198 -5.46 10.86 -14.14
CA LYS A 198 -4.38 10.97 -13.16
C LYS A 198 -4.80 10.65 -11.72
N ASN A 199 -6.02 11.03 -11.33
CA ASN A 199 -6.50 10.91 -9.95
C ASN A 199 -7.25 9.59 -9.68
N VAL A 200 -7.33 8.68 -10.64
CA VAL A 200 -8.04 7.41 -10.50
C VAL A 200 -7.06 6.26 -10.48
N THR A 201 -7.08 5.50 -9.39
CA THR A 201 -6.38 4.22 -9.29
C THR A 201 -7.39 3.10 -9.38
N LEU A 202 -7.29 2.26 -10.42
CA LEU A 202 -8.18 1.13 -10.62
C LEU A 202 -7.51 -0.15 -10.12
N LYS A 203 -8.21 -0.93 -9.28
CA LYS A 203 -7.71 -2.21 -8.74
C LYS A 203 -8.83 -3.24 -8.66
N THR A 204 -8.48 -4.52 -8.81
CA THR A 204 -9.43 -5.63 -8.58
C THR A 204 -9.62 -5.89 -7.09
N CYS A 205 -10.73 -6.52 -6.73
CA CYS A 205 -10.99 -6.96 -5.35
C CYS A 205 -9.94 -7.95 -4.82
N SER A 206 -9.21 -8.65 -5.71
CA SER A 206 -8.15 -9.58 -5.34
C SER A 206 -6.81 -8.90 -5.03
N ASP A 207 -6.50 -7.79 -5.71
CA ASP A 207 -5.13 -7.24 -5.75
C ASP A 207 -4.92 -5.98 -4.92
N PHE A 208 -6.01 -5.30 -4.50
CA PHE A 208 -5.86 -4.07 -3.73
C PHE A 208 -5.22 -4.33 -2.36
N ASN A 209 -4.42 -3.37 -1.92
CA ASN A 209 -3.60 -3.44 -0.73
C ASN A 209 -3.92 -2.30 0.25
N THR A 210 -3.46 -2.42 1.49
CA THR A 210 -3.57 -1.36 2.51
C THR A 210 -2.97 -0.04 2.04
N TYR A 211 -1.84 -0.09 1.32
CA TYR A 211 -1.19 1.09 0.74
C TYR A 211 -2.10 1.78 -0.29
N ASP A 212 -2.75 1.02 -1.19
CA ASP A 212 -3.67 1.57 -2.19
C ASP A 212 -4.87 2.28 -1.51
N VAL A 213 -5.42 1.70 -0.44
CA VAL A 213 -6.54 2.30 0.33
C VAL A 213 -6.13 3.59 1.01
N LEU A 214 -4.93 3.65 1.62
CA LEU A 214 -4.46 4.83 2.36
C LEU A 214 -3.90 5.93 1.45
N SER A 215 -3.30 5.59 0.30
CA SER A 215 -2.76 6.56 -0.65
C SER A 215 -3.85 7.32 -1.42
N ASN A 216 -5.03 6.76 -1.53
CA ASN A 216 -6.19 7.39 -2.15
C ASN A 216 -7.12 7.96 -1.07
N ARG A 217 -7.76 9.09 -1.35
CA ARG A 217 -8.65 9.74 -0.39
C ARG A 217 -10.01 9.07 -0.37
N LYS A 218 -10.61 8.84 -1.53
CA LYS A 218 -11.92 8.21 -1.62
C LYS A 218 -11.83 6.78 -2.14
N LEU A 219 -12.72 5.94 -1.64
CA LEU A 219 -12.88 4.55 -2.03
C LEU A 219 -14.24 4.39 -2.74
N LEU A 220 -14.20 3.94 -3.99
CA LEU A 220 -15.38 3.73 -4.84
C LEU A 220 -15.52 2.26 -5.20
N PHE A 221 -16.67 1.65 -4.94
CA PHE A 221 -16.97 0.26 -5.33
C PHE A 221 -18.48 0.04 -5.47
N SER A 222 -18.88 -1.07 -6.12
CA SER A 222 -20.27 -1.49 -6.27
C SER A 222 -20.74 -2.40 -5.12
N LYS A 223 -22.04 -2.68 -5.07
CA LYS A 223 -22.62 -3.66 -4.14
C LYS A 223 -22.01 -5.05 -4.36
N ASP A 224 -21.83 -5.49 -5.61
CA ASP A 224 -21.23 -6.79 -5.95
C ASP A 224 -19.76 -6.88 -5.52
N THR A 225 -19.02 -5.79 -5.72
CA THR A 225 -17.64 -5.63 -5.27
C THR A 225 -17.51 -5.73 -3.75
N HIS A 226 -18.44 -5.13 -2.98
CA HIS A 226 -18.47 -5.26 -1.51
C HIS A 226 -18.53 -6.74 -1.09
N ASP A 227 -19.41 -7.52 -1.70
CA ASP A 227 -19.56 -8.95 -1.35
C ASP A 227 -18.31 -9.76 -1.69
N ALA A 228 -17.62 -9.41 -2.78
CA ALA A 228 -16.33 -10.00 -3.14
C ALA A 228 -15.24 -9.67 -2.09
N ILE A 229 -15.18 -8.41 -1.61
CA ILE A 229 -14.27 -7.99 -0.54
C ILE A 229 -14.55 -8.77 0.76
N VAL A 230 -15.83 -8.91 1.13
CA VAL A 230 -16.24 -9.66 2.32
C VAL A 230 -15.81 -11.12 2.22
N LYS A 231 -16.05 -11.78 1.08
CA LYS A 231 -15.61 -13.16 0.84
C LYS A 231 -14.09 -13.34 0.94
N ARG A 232 -13.32 -12.36 0.47
CA ARG A 232 -11.84 -12.38 0.55
C ARG A 232 -11.32 -12.28 1.98
N LEU A 233 -11.91 -11.41 2.80
CA LEU A 233 -11.40 -11.07 4.14
C LEU A 233 -11.95 -11.96 5.26
N LYS A 234 -13.06 -12.67 5.03
CA LYS A 234 -13.62 -13.66 5.98
C LYS A 234 -12.98 -15.06 5.88
N LYS A 235 -12.09 -15.29 4.88
CA LYS A 235 -11.26 -16.51 4.79
C LYS A 235 -10.09 -16.40 5.78
#